data_f476b212f965fe831294ccc3450a03a1
#
_entry.id   f476b212f965fe831294ccc3450a03a1
#
_cell.length_a   1.000
_cell.length_b   1.000
_cell.length_c   1.000
_cell.angle_alpha   90.00
_cell.angle_beta   90.00
_cell.angle_gamma   90.00
#
_symmetry.space_group_name_H-M   'P 1'
#
loop_
_entity.id
_entity.type
_entity.pdbx_description
1 polymer ?
#
loop_
_entity_poly.entity_id
_entity_poly.type
_entity_poly.pdbx_seq_one_letter_code
_entity_poly.pdbx_strand_id
1 'polypeptide(L)'
;MNYFITGGTGFIGTHLTNLLQELHPECNVYNLDIVEPGTPLPSVEDYKPALRKGQKLASTFIRCDVRKPIVLEGVNVTADDVIFNFAAVHRTPGHPDYAYFETNVLGAENVTAFAEKYGIKKIVFTSSIAPYGAAEELKEETTVPTPNTPYGISKLVAEKIHMIWQARNQAERQLTIVRPGVVFGKGENGNFTRLYWGIRGGKFIYPGRKDT
;
A
#
# COMPACT_ATOMS: atom_id res chain seq x y z
N MET A 1 18.16 -10.65 -6.90
CA MET A 1 16.74 -10.60 -6.51
C MET A 1 16.29 -9.15 -6.53
N ASN A 2 15.12 -8.89 -7.07
CA ASN A 2 14.56 -7.55 -7.12
C ASN A 2 13.31 -7.47 -6.23
N TYR A 3 13.10 -6.31 -5.64
CA TYR A 3 11.89 -5.94 -4.93
C TYR A 3 11.13 -4.89 -5.75
N PHE A 4 9.94 -5.21 -6.19
CA PHE A 4 9.02 -4.28 -6.89
C PHE A 4 7.98 -3.77 -5.92
N ILE A 5 7.94 -2.46 -5.67
CA ILE A 5 7.02 -1.84 -4.71
C ILE A 5 6.08 -0.90 -5.47
N THR A 6 4.85 -1.31 -5.73
CA THR A 6 3.84 -0.39 -6.27
C THR A 6 3.36 0.55 -5.15
N GLY A 7 3.18 1.84 -5.46
CA GLY A 7 2.98 2.85 -4.41
C GLY A 7 4.24 3.07 -3.57
N GLY A 8 5.42 2.79 -4.15
CA GLY A 8 6.69 2.74 -3.44
C GLY A 8 7.20 4.08 -2.93
N THR A 9 6.72 5.20 -3.46
CA THR A 9 7.08 6.54 -3.00
C THR A 9 6.14 7.10 -1.94
N GLY A 10 5.07 6.37 -1.63
CA GLY A 10 4.16 6.65 -0.54
C GLY A 10 4.79 6.42 0.85
N PHE A 11 4.04 6.70 1.91
CA PHE A 11 4.52 6.60 3.29
C PHE A 11 5.07 5.19 3.64
N ILE A 12 4.27 4.15 3.45
CA ILE A 12 4.67 2.76 3.76
C ILE A 12 5.79 2.31 2.82
N GLY A 13 5.66 2.60 1.51
CA GLY A 13 6.65 2.21 0.51
C GLY A 13 8.03 2.79 0.77
N THR A 14 8.11 4.06 1.16
CA THR A 14 9.38 4.72 1.51
C THR A 14 10.04 4.07 2.74
N HIS A 15 9.25 3.76 3.78
CA HIS A 15 9.78 3.08 4.96
C HIS A 15 10.27 1.67 4.65
N LEU A 16 9.50 0.91 3.85
CA LEU A 16 9.91 -0.42 3.41
C LEU A 16 11.18 -0.36 2.55
N THR A 17 11.25 0.58 1.60
CA THR A 17 12.45 0.78 0.77
C THR A 17 13.69 0.97 1.63
N ASN A 18 13.63 1.86 2.62
CA ASN A 18 14.74 2.09 3.53
C ASN A 18 15.14 0.82 4.30
N LEU A 19 14.16 0.08 4.79
CA LEU A 19 14.39 -1.16 5.52
C LEU A 19 15.01 -2.25 4.63
N LEU A 20 14.51 -2.42 3.43
CA LEU A 20 15.05 -3.40 2.47
C LEU A 20 16.50 -3.08 2.09
N GLN A 21 16.83 -1.81 1.91
CA GLN A 21 18.21 -1.40 1.61
C GLN A 21 19.17 -1.61 2.78
N GLU A 22 18.66 -1.50 4.01
CA GLU A 22 19.44 -1.78 5.22
C GLU A 22 19.67 -3.28 5.42
N LEU A 23 18.63 -4.10 5.22
CA LEU A 23 18.67 -5.54 5.47
C LEU A 23 19.23 -6.35 4.30
N HIS A 24 19.03 -5.88 3.06
CA HIS A 24 19.35 -6.55 1.81
C HIS A 24 20.06 -5.60 0.84
N PRO A 25 21.25 -5.06 1.19
CA PRO A 25 21.96 -4.09 0.37
C PRO A 25 22.38 -4.64 -1.01
N GLU A 26 22.42 -5.95 -1.17
CA GLU A 26 22.73 -6.66 -2.43
C GLU A 26 21.53 -6.72 -3.40
N CYS A 27 20.33 -6.40 -2.95
CA CYS A 27 19.11 -6.48 -3.76
C CYS A 27 18.76 -5.14 -4.40
N ASN A 28 18.16 -5.18 -5.58
CA ASN A 28 17.63 -3.99 -6.21
C ASN A 28 16.22 -3.69 -5.72
N VAL A 29 15.93 -2.44 -5.41
CA VAL A 29 14.58 -1.97 -5.05
C VAL A 29 14.07 -1.05 -6.15
N TYR A 30 12.93 -1.39 -6.72
CA TYR A 30 12.22 -0.61 -7.75
C TYR A 30 10.92 -0.04 -7.18
N ASN A 31 10.86 1.28 -7.06
CA ASN A 31 9.66 1.99 -6.64
C ASN A 31 8.80 2.34 -7.86
N LEU A 32 7.70 1.61 -8.02
CA LEU A 32 6.71 1.78 -9.10
C LEU A 32 5.61 2.70 -8.61
N ASP A 33 5.61 3.95 -9.08
CA ASP A 33 4.64 4.95 -8.61
C ASP A 33 4.33 5.99 -9.69
N ILE A 34 3.22 6.69 -9.54
CA ILE A 34 2.85 7.84 -10.37
C ILE A 34 3.51 9.14 -9.91
N VAL A 35 4.03 9.17 -8.68
CA VAL A 35 4.63 10.35 -8.04
C VAL A 35 6.12 10.09 -7.79
N GLU A 36 6.99 11.01 -8.20
CA GLU A 36 8.42 10.92 -7.93
C GLU A 36 8.74 11.07 -6.44
N PRO A 37 9.77 10.37 -5.94
CA PRO A 37 10.20 10.49 -4.55
C PRO A 37 10.51 11.94 -4.18
N GLY A 38 9.98 12.38 -3.03
CA GLY A 38 10.21 13.74 -2.54
C GLY A 38 9.38 14.83 -3.19
N THR A 39 8.50 14.50 -4.15
CA THR A 39 7.56 15.46 -4.73
C THR A 39 6.40 15.72 -3.76
N PRO A 40 6.11 16.97 -3.40
CA PRO A 40 4.92 17.30 -2.62
C PRO A 40 3.67 16.89 -3.38
N LEU A 41 2.74 16.21 -2.73
CA LEU A 41 1.42 15.95 -3.32
C LEU A 41 0.61 17.26 -3.28
N PRO A 42 0.06 17.74 -4.42
CA PRO A 42 -0.67 19.01 -4.49
C PRO A 42 -1.90 19.11 -3.56
N SER A 43 -2.43 17.97 -3.17
CA SER A 43 -3.61 17.88 -2.28
C SER A 43 -3.26 17.82 -0.79
N VAL A 44 -1.98 17.90 -0.42
CA VAL A 44 -1.51 17.76 0.97
C VAL A 44 -0.42 18.79 1.20
N GLU A 45 -0.79 19.99 1.64
CA GLU A 45 0.13 21.11 1.88
C GLU A 45 1.32 20.79 2.77
N ASP A 46 1.23 19.73 3.60
CA ASP A 46 2.26 19.31 4.55
C ASP A 46 2.88 17.95 4.25
N TYR A 47 2.72 17.37 3.05
CA TYR A 47 3.36 16.10 2.73
C TYR A 47 4.88 16.25 2.70
N LYS A 48 5.49 15.85 3.78
CA LYS A 48 6.95 15.71 3.86
C LYS A 48 7.27 14.22 3.67
N PRO A 49 8.00 13.85 2.62
CA PRO A 49 8.40 12.47 2.42
C PRO A 49 9.11 11.93 3.67
N ALA A 50 8.91 10.65 3.97
CA ALA A 50 9.50 9.97 5.12
C ALA A 50 11.04 9.92 5.10
N LEU A 51 11.66 10.47 4.04
CA LEU A 51 13.11 10.61 3.88
C LEU A 51 13.70 11.49 4.99
N ARG A 52 14.73 11.01 5.62
CA ARG A 52 15.58 11.85 6.47
C ARG A 52 16.26 12.91 5.61
N LYS A 53 16.40 14.15 6.12
CA LYS A 53 17.11 15.21 5.42
C LYS A 53 18.50 14.72 4.99
N GLY A 54 18.76 14.74 3.67
CA GLY A 54 20.03 14.27 3.10
C GLY A 54 20.09 12.76 2.79
N GLN A 55 19.06 11.97 3.12
CA GLN A 55 18.99 10.56 2.75
C GLN A 55 18.51 10.44 1.30
N LYS A 56 19.34 9.82 0.44
CA LYS A 56 18.90 9.39 -0.89
C LYS A 56 18.33 7.98 -0.75
N LEU A 57 17.16 7.73 -1.33
CA LEU A 57 16.72 6.36 -1.57
C LEU A 57 17.65 5.74 -2.62
N ALA A 58 18.38 4.70 -2.26
CA ALA A 58 19.18 3.93 -3.22
C ALA A 58 18.28 2.98 -4.03
N SER A 59 17.06 3.38 -4.33
CA SER A 59 16.10 2.65 -5.16
C SER A 59 15.97 3.30 -6.52
N THR A 60 15.59 2.49 -7.49
CA THR A 60 15.25 2.99 -8.83
C THR A 60 13.77 3.35 -8.86
N PHE A 61 13.46 4.61 -9.14
CA PHE A 61 12.09 5.04 -9.41
C PHE A 61 11.73 4.73 -10.86
N ILE A 62 10.57 4.11 -11.06
CA ILE A 62 9.96 3.91 -12.37
C ILE A 62 8.54 4.46 -12.32
N ARG A 63 8.24 5.42 -13.21
CA ARG A 63 6.87 5.95 -13.32
C ARG A 63 5.94 4.85 -13.81
N CYS A 64 5.01 4.44 -12.96
CA CYS A 64 4.09 3.34 -13.20
C CYS A 64 2.71 3.66 -12.65
N ASP A 65 1.70 3.61 -13.52
CA ASP A 65 0.30 3.69 -13.13
C ASP A 65 -0.28 2.28 -13.13
N VAL A 66 -0.56 1.75 -11.94
CA VAL A 66 -1.08 0.38 -11.77
C VAL A 66 -2.44 0.15 -12.44
N ARG A 67 -3.16 1.22 -12.81
CA ARG A 67 -4.40 1.11 -13.60
C ARG A 67 -4.15 0.67 -15.04
N LYS A 68 -2.90 0.59 -15.46
CA LYS A 68 -2.45 0.16 -16.79
C LYS A 68 -1.58 -1.09 -16.66
N PRO A 69 -1.44 -1.90 -17.73
CA PRO A 69 -0.49 -3.00 -17.73
C PRO A 69 0.91 -2.57 -17.33
N ILE A 70 1.52 -3.30 -16.40
CA ILE A 70 2.87 -2.99 -15.92
C ILE A 70 3.90 -3.49 -16.94
N VAL A 71 4.70 -2.56 -17.46
CA VAL A 71 5.80 -2.83 -18.37
C VAL A 71 7.07 -2.19 -17.80
N LEU A 72 8.11 -2.99 -17.62
CA LEU A 72 9.41 -2.54 -17.10
C LEU A 72 10.47 -2.76 -18.18
N GLU A 73 10.85 -1.68 -18.85
CA GLU A 73 11.89 -1.72 -19.87
C GLU A 73 13.29 -1.73 -19.23
N GLY A 74 14.18 -2.57 -19.74
CA GLY A 74 15.57 -2.66 -19.28
C GLY A 74 15.75 -3.29 -17.88
N VAL A 75 14.68 -3.82 -17.27
CA VAL A 75 14.74 -4.51 -15.97
C VAL A 75 14.69 -6.01 -16.20
N ASN A 76 15.69 -6.73 -15.69
CA ASN A 76 15.67 -8.19 -15.69
C ASN A 76 14.78 -8.70 -14.56
N VAL A 77 13.58 -9.13 -14.91
CA VAL A 77 12.58 -9.67 -13.96
C VAL A 77 12.64 -11.18 -13.95
N THR A 78 12.67 -11.78 -12.77
CA THR A 78 12.81 -13.23 -12.56
C THR A 78 11.73 -13.78 -11.64
N ALA A 79 11.55 -15.09 -11.61
CA ALA A 79 10.60 -15.78 -10.75
C ALA A 79 10.91 -15.64 -9.25
N ASP A 80 12.16 -15.34 -8.89
CA ASP A 80 12.60 -15.20 -7.49
C ASP A 80 12.35 -13.79 -6.93
N ASP A 81 11.92 -12.87 -7.77
CA ASP A 81 11.62 -11.49 -7.37
C ASP A 81 10.36 -11.43 -6.51
N VAL A 82 10.19 -10.33 -5.77
CA VAL A 82 9.08 -10.12 -4.84
C VAL A 82 8.34 -8.86 -5.20
N ILE A 83 7.01 -8.93 -5.19
CA ILE A 83 6.14 -7.76 -5.37
C ILE A 83 5.53 -7.36 -4.02
N PHE A 84 5.65 -6.09 -3.68
CA PHE A 84 4.88 -5.42 -2.63
C PHE A 84 3.85 -4.52 -3.29
N ASN A 85 2.57 -4.90 -3.19
CA ASN A 85 1.49 -4.11 -3.77
C ASN A 85 0.89 -3.16 -2.72
N PHE A 86 1.34 -1.90 -2.73
CA PHE A 86 0.91 -0.84 -1.82
C PHE A 86 0.12 0.27 -2.54
N ALA A 87 0.14 0.28 -3.88
CA ALA A 87 -0.60 1.30 -4.63
C ALA A 87 -2.10 1.23 -4.32
N ALA A 88 -2.65 2.33 -3.85
CA ALA A 88 -4.06 2.42 -3.50
C ALA A 88 -4.57 3.86 -3.44
N VAL A 89 -5.83 4.04 -3.78
CA VAL A 89 -6.64 5.18 -3.32
C VAL A 89 -7.21 4.77 -1.96
N HIS A 90 -6.92 5.55 -0.88
CA HIS A 90 -7.22 5.13 0.50
C HIS A 90 -7.97 6.16 1.36
N ARG A 91 -8.05 7.44 0.93
CA ARG A 91 -8.75 8.48 1.71
C ARG A 91 -10.25 8.38 1.51
N THR A 92 -11.00 8.30 2.62
CA THR A 92 -12.46 8.28 2.63
C THR A 92 -12.97 9.24 3.70
N PRO A 93 -13.82 10.23 3.37
CA PRO A 93 -14.14 10.69 2.02
C PRO A 93 -12.95 11.45 1.38
N GLY A 94 -12.95 11.62 0.07
CA GLY A 94 -11.90 12.40 -0.61
C GLY A 94 -11.75 12.12 -2.11
N HIS A 95 -12.34 10.99 -2.54
CA HIS A 95 -12.34 10.60 -3.95
C HIS A 95 -13.74 10.16 -4.38
N PRO A 96 -14.09 10.28 -5.66
CA PRO A 96 -15.30 9.66 -6.20
C PRO A 96 -15.20 8.13 -6.10
N ASP A 97 -16.32 7.46 -5.91
CA ASP A 97 -16.37 6.02 -5.63
C ASP A 97 -15.64 5.17 -6.68
N TYR A 98 -15.76 5.53 -7.95
CA TYR A 98 -15.10 4.79 -9.04
C TYR A 98 -13.57 4.78 -8.92
N ALA A 99 -12.95 5.82 -8.35
CA ALA A 99 -11.50 5.93 -8.24
C ALA A 99 -10.89 4.83 -7.35
N TYR A 100 -11.64 4.37 -6.33
CA TYR A 100 -11.22 3.25 -5.50
C TYR A 100 -11.17 1.95 -6.31
N PHE A 101 -12.14 1.73 -7.18
CA PHE A 101 -12.19 0.52 -8.01
C PHE A 101 -11.16 0.56 -9.13
N GLU A 102 -11.02 1.68 -9.83
CA GLU A 102 -10.01 1.84 -10.88
C GLU A 102 -8.58 1.61 -10.36
N THR A 103 -8.26 2.12 -9.18
CA THR A 103 -6.90 1.97 -8.65
C THR A 103 -6.71 0.67 -7.90
N ASN A 104 -7.62 0.33 -6.98
CA ASN A 104 -7.38 -0.80 -6.09
C ASN A 104 -7.71 -2.15 -6.74
N VAL A 105 -8.76 -2.21 -7.57
CA VAL A 105 -9.20 -3.45 -8.22
C VAL A 105 -8.44 -3.69 -9.52
N LEU A 106 -8.50 -2.75 -10.46
CA LEU A 106 -7.77 -2.90 -11.73
C LEU A 106 -6.25 -2.93 -11.48
N GLY A 107 -5.77 -2.18 -10.48
CA GLY A 107 -4.37 -2.27 -10.05
C GLY A 107 -3.98 -3.66 -9.55
N ALA A 108 -4.85 -4.34 -8.79
CA ALA A 108 -4.61 -5.71 -8.36
C ALA A 108 -4.56 -6.70 -9.54
N GLU A 109 -5.46 -6.53 -10.54
CA GLU A 109 -5.44 -7.33 -11.77
C GLU A 109 -4.13 -7.14 -12.55
N ASN A 110 -3.68 -5.91 -12.74
CA ASN A 110 -2.45 -5.61 -13.46
C ASN A 110 -1.20 -6.12 -12.71
N VAL A 111 -1.18 -6.03 -11.39
CA VAL A 111 -0.08 -6.56 -10.56
C VAL A 111 -0.02 -8.08 -10.64
N THR A 112 -1.16 -8.77 -10.55
CA THR A 112 -1.18 -10.24 -10.66
C THR A 112 -0.87 -10.70 -12.09
N ALA A 113 -1.31 -9.98 -13.12
CA ALA A 113 -0.94 -10.26 -14.51
C ALA A 113 0.56 -10.06 -14.76
N PHE A 114 1.18 -9.03 -14.17
CA PHE A 114 2.61 -8.83 -14.20
C PHE A 114 3.36 -9.99 -13.52
N ALA A 115 2.90 -10.43 -12.35
CA ALA A 115 3.48 -11.58 -11.67
C ALA A 115 3.37 -12.86 -12.52
N GLU A 116 2.24 -13.12 -13.15
CA GLU A 116 2.05 -14.27 -14.05
C GLU A 116 2.96 -14.22 -15.27
N LYS A 117 3.05 -13.05 -15.93
CA LYS A 117 3.90 -12.87 -17.11
C LYS A 117 5.37 -13.24 -16.88
N TYR A 118 5.90 -12.91 -15.71
CA TYR A 118 7.31 -13.14 -15.38
C TYR A 118 7.53 -14.35 -14.45
N GLY A 119 6.49 -15.07 -14.09
CA GLY A 119 6.56 -16.22 -13.20
C GLY A 119 6.91 -15.88 -11.76
N ILE A 120 6.72 -14.62 -11.31
CA ILE A 120 6.99 -14.20 -9.94
C ILE A 120 6.09 -14.98 -8.98
N LYS A 121 6.69 -15.52 -7.92
CA LYS A 121 6.02 -16.44 -7.01
C LYS A 121 5.59 -15.80 -5.69
N LYS A 122 6.03 -14.57 -5.39
CA LYS A 122 5.81 -13.93 -4.08
C LYS A 122 5.15 -12.56 -4.23
N ILE A 123 3.97 -12.42 -3.64
CA ILE A 123 3.26 -11.13 -3.52
C ILE A 123 2.93 -10.86 -2.06
N VAL A 124 3.26 -9.67 -1.60
CA VAL A 124 2.77 -9.09 -0.35
C VAL A 124 1.78 -7.98 -0.70
N PHE A 125 0.54 -8.13 -0.31
CA PHE A 125 -0.53 -7.16 -0.57
C PHE A 125 -0.95 -6.45 0.71
N THR A 126 -0.87 -5.13 0.71
CA THR A 126 -1.42 -4.31 1.80
C THR A 126 -2.89 -4.02 1.54
N SER A 127 -3.73 -4.72 2.27
CA SER A 127 -5.16 -4.48 2.39
C SER A 127 -5.43 -3.42 3.48
N SER A 128 -6.44 -3.61 4.29
CA SER A 128 -6.86 -2.72 5.38
C SER A 128 -7.78 -3.48 6.33
N ILE A 129 -8.04 -2.92 7.52
CA ILE A 129 -9.17 -3.35 8.36
C ILE A 129 -10.53 -2.96 7.76
N ALA A 130 -10.58 -2.02 6.81
CA ALA A 130 -11.83 -1.54 6.21
C ALA A 130 -12.72 -2.64 5.57
N PRO A 131 -12.22 -3.76 5.03
CA PRO A 131 -13.01 -4.92 4.65
C PRO A 131 -13.91 -5.49 5.75
N TYR A 132 -13.55 -5.35 7.01
CA TYR A 132 -14.39 -5.84 8.12
C TYR A 132 -15.63 -4.96 8.37
N GLY A 133 -15.69 -3.75 7.82
CA GLY A 133 -16.73 -2.78 8.11
C GLY A 133 -16.53 -2.11 9.47
N ALA A 134 -17.44 -1.19 9.80
CA ALA A 134 -17.47 -0.57 11.12
C ALA A 134 -18.15 -1.53 12.12
N ALA A 135 -17.47 -1.84 13.21
CA ALA A 135 -17.99 -2.70 14.26
C ALA A 135 -17.31 -2.38 15.61
N GLU A 136 -18.04 -2.56 16.70
CA GLU A 136 -17.51 -2.47 18.07
C GLU A 136 -16.92 -3.81 18.54
N GLU A 137 -17.23 -4.89 17.84
CA GLU A 137 -16.79 -6.24 18.17
C GLU A 137 -15.36 -6.48 17.70
N LEU A 138 -14.62 -7.33 18.42
CA LEU A 138 -13.32 -7.82 18.01
C LEU A 138 -13.43 -8.54 16.65
N LYS A 139 -12.59 -8.19 15.72
CA LYS A 139 -12.45 -8.82 14.41
C LYS A 139 -11.12 -9.53 14.30
N GLU A 140 -11.17 -10.73 13.73
CA GLU A 140 -10.02 -11.59 13.47
C GLU A 140 -9.92 -11.88 11.98
N GLU A 141 -8.84 -12.49 11.52
CA GLU A 141 -8.62 -12.84 10.11
C GLU A 141 -9.68 -13.79 9.56
N THR A 142 -10.29 -14.60 10.43
CA THR A 142 -11.38 -15.53 10.10
C THR A 142 -12.76 -14.88 10.06
N THR A 143 -12.90 -13.65 10.57
CA THR A 143 -14.18 -12.93 10.55
C THR A 143 -14.62 -12.67 9.11
N VAL A 144 -15.90 -12.95 8.83
CA VAL A 144 -16.49 -12.66 7.51
C VAL A 144 -16.45 -11.15 7.25
N PRO A 145 -15.81 -10.71 6.14
CA PRO A 145 -15.76 -9.31 5.80
C PRO A 145 -17.13 -8.76 5.41
N THR A 146 -17.50 -7.61 5.98
CA THR A 146 -18.76 -6.90 5.71
C THR A 146 -18.50 -5.41 5.44
N PRO A 147 -17.73 -5.07 4.38
CA PRO A 147 -17.36 -3.69 4.11
C PRO A 147 -18.58 -2.84 3.76
N ASN A 148 -18.60 -1.61 4.27
CA ASN A 148 -19.70 -0.66 4.08
C ASN A 148 -19.24 0.66 3.41
N THR A 149 -18.02 0.68 2.89
CA THR A 149 -17.46 1.84 2.16
C THR A 149 -16.90 1.40 0.80
N PRO A 150 -16.88 2.27 -0.24
CA PRO A 150 -16.27 1.97 -1.53
C PRO A 150 -14.80 1.54 -1.38
N TYR A 151 -14.06 2.16 -0.47
CA TYR A 151 -12.69 1.77 -0.14
C TYR A 151 -12.62 0.34 0.41
N GLY A 152 -13.40 0.02 1.45
CA GLY A 152 -13.40 -1.31 2.05
C GLY A 152 -13.81 -2.39 1.05
N ILE A 153 -14.83 -2.12 0.23
CA ILE A 153 -15.27 -3.02 -0.84
C ILE A 153 -14.14 -3.24 -1.86
N SER A 154 -13.51 -2.16 -2.35
CA SER A 154 -12.43 -2.26 -3.34
C SER A 154 -11.22 -3.04 -2.82
N LYS A 155 -10.86 -2.87 -1.54
CA LYS A 155 -9.77 -3.65 -0.91
C LYS A 155 -10.13 -5.12 -0.78
N LEU A 156 -11.36 -5.46 -0.41
CA LEU A 156 -11.82 -6.84 -0.35
C LEU A 156 -11.80 -7.51 -1.72
N VAL A 157 -12.26 -6.82 -2.78
CA VAL A 157 -12.19 -7.35 -4.15
C VAL A 157 -10.73 -7.56 -4.57
N ALA A 158 -9.85 -6.63 -4.27
CA ALA A 158 -8.41 -6.77 -4.55
C ALA A 158 -7.79 -7.97 -3.82
N GLU A 159 -8.16 -8.24 -2.53
CA GLU A 159 -7.77 -9.46 -1.83
C GLU A 159 -8.18 -10.71 -2.62
N LYS A 160 -9.44 -10.78 -3.10
CA LYS A 160 -9.94 -11.93 -3.87
C LYS A 160 -9.17 -12.13 -5.17
N ILE A 161 -8.80 -11.07 -5.88
CA ILE A 161 -7.96 -11.15 -7.08
C ILE A 161 -6.60 -11.79 -6.75
N HIS A 162 -5.92 -11.34 -5.71
CA HIS A 162 -4.66 -11.92 -5.29
C HIS A 162 -4.80 -13.38 -4.83
N MET A 163 -5.88 -13.71 -4.11
CA MET A 163 -6.18 -15.10 -3.72
C MET A 163 -6.42 -16.01 -4.92
N ILE A 164 -7.13 -15.53 -5.96
CA ILE A 164 -7.31 -16.26 -7.22
C ILE A 164 -5.96 -16.50 -7.91
N TRP A 165 -5.10 -15.47 -7.94
CA TRP A 165 -3.74 -15.61 -8.48
C TRP A 165 -2.96 -16.71 -7.74
N GLN A 166 -2.98 -16.72 -6.40
CA GLN A 166 -2.33 -17.77 -5.63
C GLN A 166 -2.94 -19.16 -5.88
N ALA A 167 -4.27 -19.27 -5.89
CA ALA A 167 -4.98 -20.53 -6.05
C ALA A 167 -4.69 -21.24 -7.38
N ARG A 168 -4.35 -20.51 -8.44
CA ARG A 168 -3.99 -21.08 -9.75
C ARG A 168 -2.69 -21.90 -9.73
N ASN A 169 -1.80 -21.66 -8.76
CA ASN A 169 -0.57 -22.44 -8.54
C ASN A 169 -0.16 -22.37 -7.07
N GLN A 170 -0.99 -22.92 -6.21
CA GLN A 170 -0.84 -22.83 -4.76
C GLN A 170 0.45 -23.50 -4.24
N ALA A 171 0.98 -24.51 -4.96
CA ALA A 171 2.21 -25.19 -4.58
C ALA A 171 3.45 -24.28 -4.67
N GLU A 172 3.45 -23.28 -5.56
CA GLU A 172 4.60 -22.41 -5.79
C GLU A 172 4.38 -20.97 -5.40
N ARG A 173 3.13 -20.48 -5.43
CA ARG A 173 2.80 -19.06 -5.19
C ARG A 173 2.58 -18.80 -3.72
N GLN A 174 3.24 -17.79 -3.21
CA GLN A 174 3.13 -17.31 -1.83
C GLN A 174 2.46 -15.92 -1.84
N LEU A 175 1.34 -15.83 -1.15
CA LEU A 175 0.60 -14.60 -0.95
C LEU A 175 0.54 -14.25 0.52
N THR A 176 0.95 -13.05 0.87
CA THR A 176 0.72 -12.47 2.19
C THR A 176 -0.22 -11.29 2.06
N ILE A 177 -1.37 -11.34 2.73
CA ILE A 177 -2.32 -10.23 2.83
C ILE A 177 -2.17 -9.60 4.21
N VAL A 178 -1.85 -8.30 4.26
CA VAL A 178 -1.73 -7.54 5.50
C VAL A 178 -2.92 -6.60 5.61
N ARG A 179 -3.67 -6.67 6.71
CA ARG A 179 -4.80 -5.78 7.02
C ARG A 179 -4.43 -4.83 8.16
N PRO A 180 -3.67 -3.76 7.88
CA PRO A 180 -3.27 -2.83 8.93
C PRO A 180 -4.46 -2.02 9.42
N GLY A 181 -4.40 -1.68 10.72
CA GLY A 181 -5.20 -0.62 11.32
C GLY A 181 -4.66 0.75 10.95
N VAL A 182 -4.54 1.64 11.95
CA VAL A 182 -3.92 2.96 11.74
C VAL A 182 -2.41 2.80 11.64
N VAL A 183 -1.85 3.11 10.47
CA VAL A 183 -0.40 3.15 10.28
C VAL A 183 0.11 4.55 10.61
N PHE A 184 1.05 4.64 11.53
CA PHE A 184 1.62 5.92 11.95
C PHE A 184 3.14 5.83 12.10
N GLY A 185 3.79 6.98 12.15
CA GLY A 185 5.24 7.07 12.29
C GLY A 185 5.79 8.35 11.73
N LYS A 186 7.11 8.45 11.64
CA LYS A 186 7.80 9.65 11.13
C LYS A 186 7.48 9.88 9.65
N GLY A 187 6.91 11.03 9.34
CA GLY A 187 6.51 11.40 7.96
C GLY A 187 5.07 11.00 7.61
N GLU A 188 4.31 10.42 8.55
CA GLU A 188 2.87 10.26 8.40
C GLU A 188 2.19 11.63 8.50
N ASN A 189 1.28 11.94 7.57
CA ASN A 189 0.55 13.20 7.49
C ASN A 189 -0.97 12.99 7.56
N GLY A 190 -1.41 11.92 8.20
CA GLY A 190 -2.80 11.54 8.31
C GLY A 190 -3.45 11.95 9.64
N ASN A 191 -4.42 11.13 10.05
CA ASN A 191 -5.24 11.42 11.22
C ASN A 191 -4.47 11.39 12.54
N PHE A 192 -3.44 10.53 12.66
CA PHE A 192 -2.67 10.41 13.90
C PHE A 192 -1.80 11.65 14.13
N THR A 193 -1.18 12.16 13.10
CA THR A 193 -0.41 13.42 13.16
C THR A 193 -1.31 14.61 13.51
N ARG A 194 -2.53 14.70 12.93
CA ARG A 194 -3.50 15.74 13.28
C ARG A 194 -3.97 15.64 14.72
N LEU A 195 -4.23 14.43 15.20
CA LEU A 195 -4.58 14.16 16.60
C LEU A 195 -3.46 14.62 17.53
N TYR A 196 -2.21 14.24 17.25
CA TYR A 196 -1.05 14.65 18.03
C TYR A 196 -0.95 16.19 18.15
N TRP A 197 -1.05 16.90 17.03
CA TRP A 197 -0.99 18.36 17.03
C TRP A 197 -2.21 18.99 17.69
N GLY A 198 -3.39 18.39 17.57
CA GLY A 198 -4.61 18.81 18.28
C GLY A 198 -4.43 18.73 19.81
N ILE A 199 -3.92 17.61 20.29
CA ILE A 199 -3.65 17.41 21.74
C ILE A 199 -2.59 18.40 22.22
N ARG A 200 -1.46 18.49 21.51
CA ARG A 200 -0.35 19.38 21.87
C ARG A 200 -0.74 20.85 21.85
N GLY A 201 -1.64 21.24 20.95
CA GLY A 201 -2.16 22.60 20.83
C GLY A 201 -3.31 22.93 21.78
N GLY A 202 -3.70 22.02 22.68
CA GLY A 202 -4.82 22.19 23.61
C GLY A 202 -6.21 22.30 22.94
N LYS A 203 -6.30 21.88 21.67
CA LYS A 203 -7.54 21.96 20.84
C LYS A 203 -8.27 20.61 20.76
N PHE A 204 -7.85 19.60 21.52
CA PHE A 204 -8.48 18.30 21.47
C PHE A 204 -9.75 18.27 22.36
N ILE A 205 -10.85 17.88 21.74
CA ILE A 205 -12.14 17.67 22.43
C ILE A 205 -12.48 16.18 22.28
N TYR A 206 -12.88 15.53 23.37
CA TYR A 206 -13.39 14.16 23.32
C TYR A 206 -14.80 14.14 22.73
N PRO A 207 -14.99 13.67 21.49
CA PRO A 207 -16.32 13.52 20.92
C PRO A 207 -16.87 12.14 21.31
N GLY A 208 -17.42 11.98 22.51
CA GLY A 208 -18.03 10.73 22.90
C GLY A 208 -17.53 10.13 24.21
N ARG A 209 -17.48 8.80 24.28
CA ARG A 209 -17.10 8.06 25.49
C ARG A 209 -15.58 8.17 25.76
N LYS A 210 -15.22 8.24 27.05
CA LYS A 210 -13.81 8.26 27.49
C LYS A 210 -13.23 6.87 27.72
N ASP A 211 -14.05 5.85 27.64
CA ASP A 211 -13.79 4.45 27.98
C ASP A 211 -13.73 3.52 26.76
N THR A 212 -13.50 4.08 25.58
CA THR A 212 -13.28 3.33 24.33
C THR A 212 -11.80 3.29 23.95
#